data_c6bb7706c23a18d9418f818ab6589a2f
#
_entry.id   c6bb7706c23a18d9418f818ab6589a2f
#
_cell.length_a   1.000
_cell.length_b   1.000
_cell.length_c   1.000
_cell.angle_alpha   90.00
_cell.angle_beta   90.00
_cell.angle_gamma   90.00
#
_symmetry.space_group_name_H-M   'P 1'
#
loop_
_entity.id
_entity.type
_entity.pdbx_description
1 polymer ?
#
loop_
_entity_poly.entity_id
_entity_poly.type
_entity_poly.pdbx_seq_one_letter_code
_entity_poly.pdbx_strand_id
1 'polypeptide(L)'
;VVTIRDMVRAQALLADALGIKTWRAVVGGSMGGMQALEWAITFPTRVQALIAIATCAEASAQQIAWGFIGRRALIMDAAYNDGNYYDAGPDGGPWNGFAIARMIAQVTFRTDTRFSEKFGRELRDQNFNASGTDLFSRFEVEGYLDHHGDRLVRRFDANSYLYIGKAMDLHDVGRGRGGLDDALARIKAPTLTVSIDSDILYPAYQQEIIQSRLKNADSRNRHAEIVSNEGHDGFLIEVTAVGAEIRQFLSETD
;
A
#
# COMPACT_ATOMS: atom_id res chain seq x y z
N VAL A 1 16.09 -9.01 7.25
CA VAL A 1 14.83 -8.34 6.81
C VAL A 1 15.01 -7.89 5.38
N VAL A 2 14.07 -8.21 4.51
CA VAL A 2 14.01 -7.72 3.13
C VAL A 2 13.45 -6.29 3.16
N THR A 3 14.04 -5.38 2.38
CA THR A 3 13.57 -3.99 2.25
C THR A 3 12.97 -3.76 0.86
N ILE A 4 12.21 -2.66 0.67
CA ILE A 4 11.71 -2.25 -0.66
C ILE A 4 12.89 -2.11 -1.65
N ARG A 5 14.03 -1.59 -1.20
CA ARG A 5 15.25 -1.47 -2.00
C ARG A 5 15.83 -2.82 -2.43
N ASP A 6 15.77 -3.82 -1.58
CA ASP A 6 16.23 -5.17 -1.93
C ASP A 6 15.28 -5.82 -2.95
N MET A 7 13.98 -5.60 -2.83
CA MET A 7 13.00 -6.04 -3.85
C MET A 7 13.32 -5.45 -5.22
N VAL A 8 13.62 -4.16 -5.29
CA VAL A 8 13.98 -3.47 -6.53
C VAL A 8 15.32 -3.98 -7.09
N ARG A 9 16.31 -4.27 -6.25
CA ARG A 9 17.57 -4.89 -6.70
C ARG A 9 17.34 -6.28 -7.29
N ALA A 10 16.47 -7.08 -6.68
CA ALA A 10 16.10 -8.40 -7.23
C ALA A 10 15.38 -8.26 -8.58
N GLN A 11 14.46 -7.30 -8.70
CA GLN A 11 13.80 -7.00 -9.98
C GLN A 11 14.80 -6.54 -11.06
N ALA A 12 15.83 -5.78 -10.68
CA ALA A 12 16.86 -5.33 -11.61
C ALA A 12 17.69 -6.50 -12.15
N LEU A 13 18.01 -7.48 -11.29
CA LEU A 13 18.69 -8.72 -11.71
C LEU A 13 17.81 -9.54 -12.69
N LEU A 14 16.51 -9.61 -12.44
CA LEU A 14 15.57 -10.25 -13.34
C LEU A 14 15.51 -9.51 -14.70
N ALA A 15 15.43 -8.18 -14.69
CA ALA A 15 15.44 -7.37 -15.89
C ALA A 15 16.71 -7.59 -16.72
N ASP A 16 17.87 -7.70 -16.05
CA ASP A 16 19.15 -8.00 -16.71
C ASP A 16 19.15 -9.38 -17.35
N ALA A 17 18.63 -10.39 -16.65
CA ALA A 17 18.51 -11.76 -17.17
C ALA A 17 17.56 -11.83 -18.40
N LEU A 18 16.54 -10.97 -18.44
CA LEU A 18 15.60 -10.83 -19.58
C LEU A 18 16.13 -9.91 -20.69
N GLY A 19 17.33 -9.33 -20.54
CA GLY A 19 17.91 -8.41 -21.53
C GLY A 19 17.29 -7.02 -21.57
N ILE A 20 16.47 -6.66 -20.56
CA ILE A 20 15.79 -5.35 -20.47
C ILE A 20 16.77 -4.33 -19.93
N LYS A 21 17.22 -3.40 -20.78
CA LYS A 21 18.18 -2.35 -20.40
C LYS A 21 17.50 -1.13 -19.77
N THR A 22 16.36 -0.73 -20.31
CA THR A 22 15.60 0.44 -19.88
C THR A 22 14.11 0.16 -19.88
N TRP A 23 13.40 0.78 -18.94
CA TRP A 23 11.95 0.79 -18.87
C TRP A 23 11.42 2.08 -19.50
N ARG A 24 10.44 2.00 -20.38
CA ARG A 24 9.71 3.17 -20.87
C ARG A 24 9.01 3.88 -19.72
N ALA A 25 8.40 3.12 -18.81
CA ALA A 25 7.83 3.65 -17.59
C ALA A 25 7.94 2.64 -16.46
N VAL A 26 8.13 3.13 -15.25
CA VAL A 26 7.94 2.36 -14.01
C VAL A 26 6.74 2.94 -13.29
N VAL A 27 5.72 2.11 -13.10
CA VAL A 27 4.41 2.49 -12.55
C VAL A 27 4.14 1.65 -11.31
N GLY A 28 3.70 2.27 -10.22
CA GLY A 28 3.30 1.55 -9.03
C GLY A 28 2.36 2.33 -8.13
N GLY A 29 1.41 1.60 -7.54
CA GLY A 29 0.52 2.12 -6.50
C GLY A 29 0.89 1.59 -5.13
N SER A 30 0.70 2.39 -4.06
CA SER A 30 0.95 1.99 -2.68
C SER A 30 2.40 1.49 -2.50
N MET A 31 2.62 0.28 -1.99
CA MET A 31 3.93 -0.36 -1.92
C MET A 31 4.62 -0.45 -3.31
N GLY A 32 3.85 -0.62 -4.38
CA GLY A 32 4.38 -0.56 -5.75
C GLY A 32 4.94 0.81 -6.10
N GLY A 33 4.36 1.89 -5.59
CA GLY A 33 4.88 3.25 -5.72
C GLY A 33 6.20 3.45 -4.97
N MET A 34 6.36 2.84 -3.79
CA MET A 34 7.63 2.82 -3.06
C MET A 34 8.72 2.13 -3.90
N GLN A 35 8.38 1.02 -4.58
CA GLN A 35 9.29 0.32 -5.47
C GLN A 35 9.60 1.14 -6.73
N ALA A 36 8.61 1.82 -7.30
CA ALA A 36 8.81 2.70 -8.46
C ALA A 36 9.77 3.86 -8.15
N LEU A 37 9.63 4.49 -6.98
CA LEU A 37 10.58 5.51 -6.48
C LEU A 37 11.98 4.93 -6.32
N GLU A 38 12.12 3.78 -5.67
CA GLU A 38 13.42 3.13 -5.49
C GLU A 38 14.07 2.76 -6.85
N TRP A 39 13.29 2.35 -7.86
CA TRP A 39 13.78 2.13 -9.23
C TRP A 39 14.38 3.40 -9.81
N ALA A 40 13.64 4.51 -9.80
CA ALA A 40 14.09 5.77 -10.39
C ALA A 40 15.30 6.38 -9.66
N ILE A 41 15.41 6.16 -8.34
CA ILE A 41 16.50 6.66 -7.51
C ILE A 41 17.76 5.80 -7.64
N THR A 42 17.59 4.45 -7.66
CA THR A 42 18.71 3.51 -7.69
C THR A 42 19.27 3.33 -9.11
N PHE A 43 18.41 3.37 -10.11
CA PHE A 43 18.76 3.15 -11.53
C PHE A 43 18.25 4.30 -12.44
N PRO A 44 18.66 5.55 -12.19
CA PRO A 44 18.08 6.74 -12.84
C PRO A 44 18.24 6.77 -14.37
N THR A 45 19.19 6.02 -14.93
CA THR A 45 19.38 5.90 -16.39
C THR A 45 18.57 4.77 -17.02
N ARG A 46 17.89 3.96 -16.21
CA ARG A 46 17.09 2.82 -16.66
C ARG A 46 15.58 3.09 -16.65
N VAL A 47 15.15 4.26 -16.20
CA VAL A 47 13.74 4.66 -16.09
C VAL A 47 13.53 5.89 -16.97
N GLN A 48 12.65 5.81 -17.96
CA GLN A 48 12.34 6.91 -18.88
C GLN A 48 11.15 7.74 -18.40
N ALA A 49 10.23 7.15 -17.64
CA ALA A 49 9.12 7.83 -16.96
C ALA A 49 8.82 7.17 -15.63
N LEU A 50 8.49 7.96 -14.61
CA LEU A 50 8.11 7.48 -13.28
C LEU A 50 6.65 7.85 -13.00
N ILE A 51 5.85 6.88 -12.54
CA ILE A 51 4.48 7.10 -12.11
C ILE A 51 4.29 6.47 -10.73
N ALA A 52 4.11 7.31 -9.70
CA ALA A 52 3.95 6.92 -8.31
C ALA A 52 2.56 7.29 -7.81
N ILE A 53 1.75 6.30 -7.42
CA ILE A 53 0.32 6.46 -7.13
C ILE A 53 0.05 6.10 -5.67
N ALA A 54 -0.66 6.95 -4.93
CA ALA A 54 -1.10 6.70 -3.55
C ALA A 54 0.01 6.08 -2.67
N THR A 55 1.17 6.75 -2.59
CA THR A 55 2.40 6.24 -2.00
C THR A 55 3.17 7.32 -1.23
N CYS A 56 4.30 6.98 -0.65
CA CYS A 56 5.17 7.91 0.06
C CYS A 56 6.64 7.69 -0.30
N ALA A 57 7.48 8.70 -0.03
CA ALA A 57 8.94 8.58 -0.12
C ALA A 57 9.57 8.02 1.18
N GLU A 58 8.88 8.21 2.30
CA GLU A 58 9.22 7.62 3.61
C GLU A 58 7.93 7.29 4.36
N ALA A 59 7.95 6.17 5.10
CA ALA A 59 6.81 5.75 5.91
C ALA A 59 6.61 6.68 7.10
N SER A 60 5.41 7.23 7.24
CA SER A 60 5.04 8.10 8.37
C SER A 60 4.87 7.29 9.67
N ALA A 61 4.97 7.99 10.81
CA ALA A 61 4.72 7.39 12.12
C ALA A 61 3.33 6.74 12.22
N GLN A 62 2.31 7.31 11.57
CA GLN A 62 0.95 6.76 11.56
C GLN A 62 0.88 5.45 10.76
N GLN A 63 1.51 5.38 9.59
CA GLN A 63 1.60 4.15 8.78
C GLN A 63 2.31 3.04 9.54
N ILE A 64 3.44 3.38 10.20
CA ILE A 64 4.19 2.45 11.05
C ILE A 64 3.34 1.97 12.22
N ALA A 65 2.55 2.85 12.85
CA ALA A 65 1.67 2.50 13.98
C ALA A 65 0.58 1.50 13.56
N TRP A 66 -0.13 1.76 12.46
CA TRP A 66 -1.11 0.81 11.94
C TRP A 66 -0.48 -0.55 11.56
N GLY A 67 0.65 -0.52 10.88
CA GLY A 67 1.42 -1.73 10.56
C GLY A 67 1.85 -2.50 11.81
N PHE A 68 2.31 -1.78 12.86
CA PHE A 68 2.69 -2.37 14.13
C PHE A 68 1.52 -3.09 14.82
N ILE A 69 0.33 -2.45 14.90
CA ILE A 69 -0.85 -3.05 15.55
C ILE A 69 -1.22 -4.36 14.86
N GLY A 70 -1.26 -4.38 13.52
CA GLY A 70 -1.56 -5.59 12.75
C GLY A 70 -0.54 -6.71 12.98
N ARG A 71 0.76 -6.39 12.91
CA ARG A 71 1.81 -7.37 13.19
C ARG A 71 1.78 -7.85 14.64
N ARG A 72 1.45 -6.97 15.59
CA ARG A 72 1.32 -7.34 16.99
C ARG A 72 0.19 -8.33 17.21
N ALA A 73 -0.99 -8.11 16.59
CA ALA A 73 -2.10 -9.03 16.65
C ALA A 73 -1.71 -10.43 16.17
N LEU A 74 -0.99 -10.51 15.04
CA LEU A 74 -0.51 -11.78 14.48
C LEU A 74 0.49 -12.47 15.41
N ILE A 75 1.51 -11.75 15.91
CA ILE A 75 2.57 -12.33 16.77
C ILE A 75 2.01 -12.79 18.13
N MET A 76 0.95 -12.14 18.64
CA MET A 76 0.31 -12.52 19.90
C MET A 76 -0.62 -13.73 19.76
N ASP A 77 -0.94 -14.18 18.57
CA ASP A 77 -1.69 -15.42 18.37
C ASP A 77 -0.83 -16.59 18.83
N ALA A 78 -1.36 -17.40 19.77
CA ALA A 78 -0.61 -18.53 20.34
C ALA A 78 -0.16 -19.55 19.27
N ALA A 79 -0.93 -19.68 18.18
CA ALA A 79 -0.59 -20.55 17.06
C ALA A 79 0.51 -20.01 16.15
N TYR A 80 1.00 -18.76 16.37
CA TYR A 80 2.13 -18.22 15.62
C TYR A 80 3.43 -18.97 15.90
N ASN A 81 3.63 -19.42 17.13
CA ASN A 81 4.74 -20.29 17.55
C ASN A 81 6.10 -19.80 17.01
N ASP A 82 6.42 -18.51 17.23
CA ASP A 82 7.67 -17.87 16.73
C ASP A 82 7.91 -18.06 15.20
N GLY A 83 6.83 -18.18 14.43
CA GLY A 83 6.86 -18.40 12.99
C GLY A 83 6.95 -19.87 12.54
N ASN A 84 6.97 -20.81 13.50
CA ASN A 84 7.10 -22.25 13.23
C ASN A 84 5.74 -22.96 13.25
N TYR A 85 4.80 -22.53 12.43
CA TYR A 85 3.44 -23.06 12.36
C TYR A 85 3.16 -23.95 11.14
N TYR A 86 4.11 -24.09 10.22
CA TYR A 86 3.87 -24.79 8.94
C TYR A 86 3.53 -26.29 9.10
N ASP A 87 4.06 -26.94 10.15
CA ASP A 87 3.83 -28.35 10.42
C ASP A 87 2.56 -28.62 11.24
N ALA A 88 1.85 -27.57 11.66
CA ALA A 88 0.65 -27.68 12.50
C ALA A 88 -0.63 -28.04 11.70
N GLY A 89 -0.50 -28.25 10.39
CA GLY A 89 -1.62 -28.55 9.49
C GLY A 89 -2.41 -27.30 9.05
N PRO A 90 -3.44 -27.50 8.20
CA PRO A 90 -4.15 -26.39 7.57
C PRO A 90 -4.82 -25.42 8.54
N ASP A 91 -5.26 -25.92 9.70
CA ASP A 91 -5.97 -25.13 10.71
C ASP A 91 -5.07 -24.71 11.88
N GLY A 92 -3.78 -25.03 11.83
CA GLY A 92 -2.85 -24.85 12.95
C GLY A 92 -2.08 -23.53 12.95
N GLY A 93 -2.30 -22.64 12.01
CA GLY A 93 -1.58 -21.35 11.91
C GLY A 93 -2.21 -20.23 12.73
N PRO A 94 -1.56 -19.05 12.77
CA PRO A 94 -2.00 -17.88 13.54
C PRO A 94 -3.17 -17.14 12.88
N TRP A 95 -4.22 -17.86 12.54
CA TRP A 95 -5.28 -17.38 11.65
C TRP A 95 -6.12 -16.27 12.28
N ASN A 96 -6.36 -16.31 13.60
CA ASN A 96 -7.12 -15.27 14.29
C ASN A 96 -6.35 -13.93 14.30
N GLY A 97 -5.10 -13.95 14.73
CA GLY A 97 -4.23 -12.76 14.74
C GLY A 97 -4.00 -12.21 13.34
N PHE A 98 -3.86 -13.10 12.34
CA PHE A 98 -3.68 -12.72 10.95
C PHE A 98 -4.94 -12.10 10.35
N ALA A 99 -6.12 -12.66 10.65
CA ALA A 99 -7.40 -12.07 10.27
C ALA A 99 -7.58 -10.65 10.85
N ILE A 100 -7.27 -10.45 12.15
CA ILE A 100 -7.31 -9.14 12.81
C ILE A 100 -6.37 -8.15 12.11
N ALA A 101 -5.16 -8.58 11.75
CA ALA A 101 -4.22 -7.73 11.00
C ALA A 101 -4.83 -7.24 9.67
N ARG A 102 -5.56 -8.11 8.96
CA ARG A 102 -6.27 -7.74 7.74
C ARG A 102 -7.45 -6.80 8.00
N MET A 103 -8.20 -7.01 9.07
CA MET A 103 -9.32 -6.14 9.44
C MET A 103 -8.84 -4.71 9.69
N ILE A 104 -7.73 -4.53 10.41
CA ILE A 104 -7.11 -3.22 10.65
C ILE A 104 -6.74 -2.55 9.32
N ALA A 105 -6.05 -3.28 8.44
CA ALA A 105 -5.69 -2.78 7.12
C ALA A 105 -6.94 -2.39 6.31
N GLN A 106 -8.01 -3.20 6.39
CA GLN A 106 -9.25 -2.94 5.65
C GLN A 106 -9.95 -1.64 6.09
N VAL A 107 -9.88 -1.30 7.38
CA VAL A 107 -10.40 -0.03 7.91
C VAL A 107 -9.56 1.15 7.39
N THR A 108 -8.24 1.01 7.28
CA THR A 108 -7.37 2.09 6.77
C THR A 108 -7.45 2.29 5.25
N PHE A 109 -7.99 1.32 4.50
CA PHE A 109 -8.14 1.41 3.04
C PHE A 109 -9.41 2.11 2.59
N ARG A 110 -10.37 2.30 3.50
CA ARG A 110 -11.70 2.83 3.19
C ARG A 110 -11.98 4.11 3.98
N THR A 111 -12.96 4.86 3.52
CA THR A 111 -13.44 6.07 4.19
C THR A 111 -14.63 5.80 5.09
N ASP A 112 -14.87 6.69 6.05
CA ASP A 112 -16.11 6.72 6.84
C ASP A 112 -17.35 6.83 5.94
N THR A 113 -17.31 7.70 4.94
CA THR A 113 -18.39 7.86 3.95
C THR A 113 -18.72 6.53 3.28
N ARG A 114 -17.69 5.81 2.81
CA ARG A 114 -17.92 4.53 2.12
C ARG A 114 -18.45 3.45 3.05
N PHE A 115 -17.99 3.39 4.29
CA PHE A 115 -18.56 2.49 5.29
C PHE A 115 -19.99 2.84 5.62
N SER A 116 -20.31 4.13 5.79
CA SER A 116 -21.66 4.61 6.09
C SER A 116 -22.64 4.31 4.96
N GLU A 117 -22.26 4.56 3.71
CA GLU A 117 -23.08 4.26 2.52
C GLU A 117 -23.36 2.75 2.37
N LYS A 118 -22.37 1.92 2.67
CA LYS A 118 -22.46 0.48 2.43
C LYS A 118 -23.13 -0.29 3.55
N PHE A 119 -22.90 0.09 4.79
CA PHE A 119 -23.33 -0.69 5.95
C PHE A 119 -24.25 0.07 6.89
N GLY A 120 -24.14 1.40 6.96
CA GLY A 120 -24.89 2.21 7.91
C GLY A 120 -24.72 1.67 9.34
N ARG A 121 -25.83 1.43 10.00
CA ARG A 121 -25.92 0.78 11.31
C ARG A 121 -26.77 -0.51 11.26
N GLU A 122 -26.79 -1.16 10.12
CA GLU A 122 -27.59 -2.36 9.90
C GLU A 122 -27.07 -3.53 10.74
N LEU A 123 -28.00 -4.21 11.43
CA LEU A 123 -27.72 -5.42 12.20
C LEU A 123 -27.71 -6.64 11.26
N ARG A 124 -26.69 -7.46 11.39
CA ARG A 124 -26.51 -8.67 10.60
C ARG A 124 -27.52 -9.77 10.93
N ASP A 125 -27.83 -9.94 12.21
CA ASP A 125 -28.77 -10.96 12.70
C ASP A 125 -30.06 -10.30 13.19
N GLN A 126 -31.10 -10.31 12.37
CA GLN A 126 -32.43 -9.81 12.74
C GLN A 126 -33.13 -10.70 13.81
N ASN A 127 -32.57 -11.86 14.13
CA ASN A 127 -33.12 -12.80 15.13
C ASN A 127 -32.60 -12.54 16.58
N PHE A 128 -31.58 -11.70 16.72
CA PHE A 128 -31.17 -11.20 18.03
C PHE A 128 -32.08 -10.07 18.45
N ASN A 129 -32.72 -10.21 19.62
CA ASN A 129 -33.62 -9.25 20.26
C ASN A 129 -33.83 -7.95 19.48
N ALA A 130 -35.06 -7.65 19.13
CA ALA A 130 -35.45 -6.46 18.33
C ALA A 130 -34.88 -5.12 18.84
N SER A 131 -34.24 -5.08 20.02
CA SER A 131 -33.58 -3.92 20.61
C SER A 131 -32.12 -3.74 20.20
N GLY A 132 -31.42 -4.75 19.64
CA GLY A 132 -29.99 -4.68 19.29
C GLY A 132 -29.05 -4.39 20.47
N THR A 133 -29.47 -4.68 21.70
CA THR A 133 -28.75 -4.35 22.93
C THR A 133 -28.02 -5.52 23.56
N ASP A 134 -27.97 -6.69 22.90
CA ASP A 134 -27.20 -7.84 23.33
C ASP A 134 -25.70 -7.62 23.02
N LEU A 135 -24.82 -8.05 23.95
CA LEU A 135 -23.37 -7.96 23.79
C LEU A 135 -22.85 -8.61 22.49
N PHE A 136 -23.53 -9.63 22.02
CA PHE A 136 -23.15 -10.41 20.84
C PHE A 136 -23.93 -10.04 19.59
N SER A 137 -24.81 -9.03 19.64
CA SER A 137 -25.45 -8.47 18.47
C SER A 137 -24.38 -7.88 17.53
N ARG A 138 -24.45 -8.24 16.25
CA ARG A 138 -23.42 -7.89 15.28
C ARG A 138 -23.96 -6.96 14.19
N PHE A 139 -23.15 -6.00 13.80
CA PHE A 139 -23.42 -5.13 12.64
C PHE A 139 -22.90 -5.75 11.34
N GLU A 140 -23.49 -5.36 10.22
CA GLU A 140 -23.07 -5.83 8.89
C GLU A 140 -21.59 -5.53 8.59
N VAL A 141 -21.06 -4.41 9.07
CA VAL A 141 -19.65 -4.05 8.92
C VAL A 141 -18.70 -5.06 9.58
N GLU A 142 -19.10 -5.69 10.69
CA GLU A 142 -18.28 -6.71 11.36
C GLU A 142 -18.18 -7.97 10.49
N GLY A 143 -19.29 -8.36 9.84
CA GLY A 143 -19.27 -9.47 8.89
C GLY A 143 -18.41 -9.20 7.65
N TYR A 144 -18.38 -7.95 7.21
CA TYR A 144 -17.48 -7.53 6.14
C TYR A 144 -16.01 -7.68 6.54
N LEU A 145 -15.65 -7.27 7.74
CA LEU A 145 -14.27 -7.38 8.25
C LEU A 145 -13.85 -8.84 8.42
N ASP A 146 -14.71 -9.68 9.00
CA ASP A 146 -14.47 -11.14 9.11
C ASP A 146 -14.22 -11.75 7.74
N HIS A 147 -15.08 -11.46 6.77
CA HIS A 147 -14.94 -11.99 5.42
C HIS A 147 -13.56 -11.65 4.79
N HIS A 148 -13.08 -10.42 4.98
CA HIS A 148 -11.78 -10.00 4.47
C HIS A 148 -10.62 -10.62 5.25
N GLY A 149 -10.76 -10.80 6.55
CA GLY A 149 -9.82 -11.54 7.39
C GLY A 149 -9.65 -12.97 6.90
N ASP A 150 -10.75 -13.71 6.82
CA ASP A 150 -10.78 -15.10 6.37
C ASP A 150 -10.23 -15.29 4.96
N ARG A 151 -10.55 -14.38 4.04
CA ARG A 151 -10.02 -14.44 2.67
C ARG A 151 -8.51 -14.28 2.63
N LEU A 152 -7.93 -13.43 3.47
CA LEU A 152 -6.47 -13.25 3.49
C LEU A 152 -5.79 -14.50 4.05
N VAL A 153 -6.27 -15.02 5.18
CA VAL A 153 -5.76 -16.23 5.83
C VAL A 153 -5.65 -17.40 4.86
N ARG A 154 -6.66 -17.59 3.99
CA ARG A 154 -6.69 -18.72 3.03
C ARG A 154 -5.72 -18.59 1.85
N ARG A 155 -5.18 -17.41 1.58
CA ARG A 155 -4.42 -17.13 0.35
C ARG A 155 -3.04 -16.54 0.56
N PHE A 156 -2.69 -16.21 1.79
CA PHE A 156 -1.43 -15.53 2.07
C PHE A 156 -0.76 -16.10 3.32
N ASP A 157 0.56 -16.08 3.32
CA ASP A 157 1.36 -16.60 4.42
C ASP A 157 1.60 -15.51 5.49
N ALA A 158 1.45 -15.89 6.76
CA ALA A 158 1.57 -14.97 7.88
C ALA A 158 3.00 -14.44 8.07
N ASN A 159 4.03 -15.28 7.90
CA ASN A 159 5.41 -14.83 7.95
C ASN A 159 5.72 -13.86 6.81
N SER A 160 5.28 -14.16 5.59
CA SER A 160 5.42 -13.25 4.44
C SER A 160 4.75 -11.90 4.70
N TYR A 161 3.58 -11.89 5.35
CA TYR A 161 2.89 -10.65 5.73
C TYR A 161 3.73 -9.81 6.70
N LEU A 162 4.35 -10.45 7.71
CA LEU A 162 5.23 -9.76 8.66
C LEU A 162 6.44 -9.13 7.97
N TYR A 163 7.10 -9.88 7.06
CA TYR A 163 8.28 -9.40 6.34
C TYR A 163 7.94 -8.25 5.39
N ILE A 164 6.85 -8.37 4.62
CA ILE A 164 6.41 -7.33 3.69
C ILE A 164 5.94 -6.08 4.46
N GLY A 165 5.15 -6.25 5.53
CA GLY A 165 4.72 -5.14 6.37
C GLY A 165 5.92 -4.41 7.00
N LYS A 166 6.94 -5.17 7.44
CA LYS A 166 8.18 -4.57 7.97
C LYS A 166 9.00 -3.85 6.88
N ALA A 167 9.00 -4.37 5.66
CA ALA A 167 9.65 -3.69 4.53
C ALA A 167 9.02 -2.32 4.24
N MET A 168 7.68 -2.21 4.33
CA MET A 168 6.96 -0.95 4.19
C MET A 168 7.28 0.04 5.33
N ASP A 169 7.31 -0.42 6.60
CA ASP A 169 7.71 0.43 7.73
C ASP A 169 9.12 1.00 7.58
N LEU A 170 10.03 0.20 7.00
CA LEU A 170 11.43 0.57 6.81
C LEU A 170 11.66 1.41 5.55
N HIS A 171 10.58 1.65 4.78
CA HIS A 171 10.69 2.45 3.57
C HIS A 171 11.05 3.89 3.90
N ASP A 172 12.18 4.30 3.35
CA ASP A 172 12.76 5.64 3.43
C ASP A 172 13.77 5.72 2.30
N VAL A 173 13.43 6.46 1.25
CA VAL A 173 14.31 6.62 0.08
C VAL A 173 15.59 7.38 0.43
N GLY A 174 15.56 8.21 1.47
CA GLY A 174 16.69 9.02 1.93
C GLY A 174 17.73 8.23 2.72
N ARG A 175 17.37 7.07 3.27
CA ARG A 175 18.24 6.27 4.14
C ARG A 175 19.53 5.86 3.43
N GLY A 176 20.68 6.31 3.96
CA GLY A 176 22.01 6.05 3.40
C GLY A 176 22.26 6.78 2.08
N ARG A 177 21.51 7.86 1.77
CA ARG A 177 21.67 8.67 0.56
C ARG A 177 21.78 10.16 0.81
N GLY A 178 21.98 10.60 2.05
CA GLY A 178 22.09 12.01 2.43
C GLY A 178 20.76 12.65 2.83
N GLY A 179 19.70 11.86 2.95
CA GLY A 179 18.35 12.33 3.28
C GLY A 179 17.42 12.34 2.07
N LEU A 180 16.19 12.78 2.32
CA LEU A 180 15.09 12.72 1.36
C LEU A 180 15.36 13.57 0.13
N ASP A 181 15.87 14.79 0.32
CA ASP A 181 16.17 15.73 -0.77
C ASP A 181 17.25 15.20 -1.72
N ASP A 182 18.34 14.66 -1.16
CA ASP A 182 19.43 14.09 -1.94
C ASP A 182 19.01 12.81 -2.68
N ALA A 183 18.11 12.04 -2.10
CA ALA A 183 17.57 10.84 -2.75
C ALA A 183 16.67 11.22 -3.93
N LEU A 184 15.69 12.09 -3.72
CA LEU A 184 14.74 12.52 -4.76
C LEU A 184 15.43 13.32 -5.88
N ALA A 185 16.51 14.06 -5.57
CA ALA A 185 17.33 14.73 -6.58
C ALA A 185 18.01 13.79 -7.59
N ARG A 186 18.09 12.49 -7.30
CA ARG A 186 18.64 11.48 -8.22
C ARG A 186 17.67 11.09 -9.33
N ILE A 187 16.38 11.36 -9.18
CA ILE A 187 15.35 11.06 -10.18
C ILE A 187 15.60 11.97 -11.39
N LYS A 188 15.84 11.35 -12.53
CA LYS A 188 16.06 12.06 -13.83
C LYS A 188 14.84 11.99 -14.72
N ALA A 189 14.03 10.97 -14.55
CA ALA A 189 12.84 10.74 -15.36
C ALA A 189 11.76 11.79 -15.06
N PRO A 190 10.98 12.23 -16.06
CA PRO A 190 9.74 12.94 -15.82
C PRO A 190 8.85 12.09 -14.90
N THR A 191 8.17 12.76 -13.97
CA THR A 191 7.49 12.10 -12.87
C THR A 191 6.05 12.58 -12.73
N LEU A 192 5.11 11.62 -12.79
CA LEU A 192 3.72 11.80 -12.39
C LEU A 192 3.54 11.22 -10.99
N THR A 193 3.02 12.01 -10.05
CA THR A 193 2.46 11.50 -8.80
C THR A 193 0.95 11.62 -8.82
N VAL A 194 0.25 10.60 -8.30
CA VAL A 194 -1.21 10.58 -8.22
C VAL A 194 -1.62 10.34 -6.77
N SER A 195 -2.48 11.21 -6.23
CA SER A 195 -3.14 11.02 -4.94
C SER A 195 -4.61 10.71 -5.09
N ILE A 196 -5.21 10.15 -4.04
CA ILE A 196 -6.65 10.07 -3.85
C ILE A 196 -6.98 11.03 -2.70
N ASP A 197 -7.90 11.96 -2.90
CA ASP A 197 -8.20 13.04 -1.95
C ASP A 197 -8.65 12.51 -0.57
N SER A 198 -9.37 11.40 -0.56
CA SER A 198 -9.87 10.76 0.67
C SER A 198 -8.94 9.70 1.27
N ASP A 199 -7.74 9.50 0.75
CA ASP A 199 -6.78 8.51 1.24
C ASP A 199 -6.18 8.93 2.58
N ILE A 200 -6.54 8.22 3.66
CA ILE A 200 -6.00 8.44 5.01
C ILE A 200 -4.72 7.65 5.26
N LEU A 201 -4.45 6.61 4.46
CA LEU A 201 -3.26 5.77 4.60
C LEU A 201 -2.04 6.43 3.96
N TYR A 202 -2.19 6.97 2.74
CA TYR A 202 -1.18 7.76 2.02
C TYR A 202 -1.77 9.11 1.60
N PRO A 203 -1.97 10.06 2.54
CA PRO A 203 -2.58 11.37 2.25
C PRO A 203 -1.86 12.14 1.14
N ALA A 204 -2.59 12.95 0.39
CA ALA A 204 -2.12 13.66 -0.79
C ALA A 204 -0.81 14.44 -0.57
N TYR A 205 -0.62 15.03 0.62
CA TYR A 205 0.60 15.78 0.94
C TYR A 205 1.89 14.94 0.76
N GLN A 206 1.82 13.61 0.89
CA GLN A 206 3.00 12.75 0.72
C GLN A 206 3.44 12.68 -0.75
N GLN A 207 2.49 12.67 -1.68
CA GLN A 207 2.80 12.73 -3.10
C GLN A 207 3.22 14.14 -3.53
N GLU A 208 2.67 15.18 -2.94
CA GLU A 208 3.09 16.58 -3.13
C GLU A 208 4.54 16.80 -2.64
N ILE A 209 4.93 16.20 -1.50
CA ILE A 209 6.31 16.22 -1.02
C ILE A 209 7.25 15.63 -2.08
N ILE A 210 6.90 14.53 -2.71
CA ILE A 210 7.72 13.93 -3.77
C ILE A 210 7.91 14.94 -4.90
N GLN A 211 6.83 15.52 -5.42
CA GLN A 211 6.88 16.48 -6.52
C GLN A 211 7.69 17.74 -6.18
N SER A 212 7.47 18.31 -5.00
CA SER A 212 8.13 19.56 -4.58
C SER A 212 9.64 19.43 -4.40
N ARG A 213 10.15 18.20 -4.23
CA ARG A 213 11.57 17.91 -3.98
C ARG A 213 12.31 17.37 -5.20
N LEU A 214 11.63 17.18 -6.34
CA LEU A 214 12.30 16.84 -7.58
C LEU A 214 13.25 17.98 -8.00
N LYS A 215 14.45 17.63 -8.48
CA LYS A 215 15.45 18.59 -8.96
C LYS A 215 15.62 18.55 -10.48
N ASN A 216 15.05 17.54 -11.15
CA ASN A 216 14.96 17.55 -12.59
C ASN A 216 13.96 18.66 -13.01
N ALA A 217 14.41 19.64 -13.74
CA ALA A 217 13.58 20.75 -14.22
C ALA A 217 12.71 20.32 -15.43
N ASP A 218 12.17 19.10 -15.41
CA ASP A 218 11.34 18.57 -16.50
C ASP A 218 9.93 19.18 -16.41
N SER A 219 9.50 19.86 -17.47
CA SER A 219 8.19 20.52 -17.53
C SER A 219 7.00 19.52 -17.50
N ARG A 220 7.27 18.24 -17.69
CA ARG A 220 6.27 17.16 -17.61
C ARG A 220 6.04 16.67 -16.19
N ASN A 221 6.85 17.09 -15.21
CA ASN A 221 6.61 16.78 -13.80
C ASN A 221 5.27 17.35 -13.36
N ARG A 222 4.38 16.49 -12.88
CA ARG A 222 3.08 16.93 -12.37
C ARG A 222 2.53 16.04 -11.27
N HIS A 223 1.65 16.62 -10.50
CA HIS A 223 0.79 15.93 -9.54
C HIS A 223 -0.65 15.95 -10.04
N ALA A 224 -1.35 14.83 -9.93
CA ALA A 224 -2.77 14.71 -10.18
C ALA A 224 -3.47 14.21 -8.92
N GLU A 225 -4.57 14.86 -8.55
CA GLU A 225 -5.44 14.42 -7.46
C GLU A 225 -6.73 13.83 -8.04
N ILE A 226 -7.05 12.61 -7.62
CA ILE A 226 -8.29 11.92 -8.00
C ILE A 226 -9.28 12.08 -6.87
N VAL A 227 -10.42 12.69 -7.16
CA VAL A 227 -11.54 12.82 -6.23
C VAL A 227 -12.30 11.50 -6.16
N SER A 228 -12.35 10.88 -4.98
CA SER A 228 -13.02 9.60 -4.76
C SER A 228 -13.39 9.41 -3.29
N ASN A 229 -14.51 8.78 -3.01
CA ASN A 229 -14.92 8.39 -1.65
C ASN A 229 -14.35 7.02 -1.22
N GLU A 230 -13.55 6.36 -2.05
CA GLU A 230 -13.10 4.99 -1.82
C GLU A 230 -11.86 4.88 -0.92
N GLY A 231 -11.25 6.02 -0.52
CA GLY A 231 -10.03 6.05 0.28
C GLY A 231 -8.83 5.52 -0.51
N HIS A 232 -7.93 4.82 0.17
CA HIS A 232 -6.73 4.27 -0.46
C HIS A 232 -7.04 3.37 -1.66
N ASP A 233 -8.08 2.54 -1.58
CA ASP A 233 -8.48 1.66 -2.69
C ASP A 233 -8.98 2.44 -3.93
N GLY A 234 -9.18 3.76 -3.82
CA GLY A 234 -9.59 4.62 -4.94
C GLY A 234 -8.70 4.47 -6.16
N PHE A 235 -7.38 4.31 -5.99
CA PHE A 235 -6.49 4.13 -7.14
C PHE A 235 -6.71 2.82 -7.92
N LEU A 236 -7.37 1.83 -7.31
CA LEU A 236 -7.75 0.54 -7.93
C LEU A 236 -9.18 0.56 -8.46
N ILE A 237 -10.02 1.45 -7.94
CA ILE A 237 -11.46 1.52 -8.27
C ILE A 237 -11.71 2.58 -9.35
N GLU A 238 -11.08 3.75 -9.25
CA GLU A 238 -11.20 4.85 -10.20
C GLU A 238 -10.33 4.65 -11.44
N VAL A 239 -10.40 3.44 -12.02
CA VAL A 239 -9.51 3.02 -13.12
C VAL A 239 -9.59 3.92 -14.34
N THR A 240 -10.74 4.56 -14.59
CA THR A 240 -10.93 5.48 -15.71
C THR A 240 -10.16 6.77 -15.50
N ALA A 241 -10.30 7.39 -14.33
CA ALA A 241 -9.65 8.65 -13.97
C ALA A 241 -8.13 8.46 -13.87
N VAL A 242 -7.68 7.49 -13.08
CA VAL A 242 -6.25 7.15 -12.94
C VAL A 242 -5.63 6.80 -14.30
N GLY A 243 -6.34 6.00 -15.10
CA GLY A 243 -5.89 5.61 -16.44
C GLY A 243 -5.83 6.79 -17.43
N ALA A 244 -6.68 7.80 -17.29
CA ALA A 244 -6.62 9.02 -18.11
C ALA A 244 -5.33 9.81 -17.80
N GLU A 245 -5.01 10.01 -16.51
CA GLU A 245 -3.78 10.69 -16.10
C GLU A 245 -2.51 9.98 -16.59
N ILE A 246 -2.49 8.65 -16.47
CA ILE A 246 -1.37 7.83 -16.94
C ILE A 246 -1.21 7.95 -18.47
N ARG A 247 -2.30 7.81 -19.24
CA ARG A 247 -2.25 7.91 -20.71
C ARG A 247 -1.78 9.27 -21.17
N GLN A 248 -2.34 10.33 -20.59
CA GLN A 248 -1.93 11.69 -20.94
C GLN A 248 -0.42 11.88 -20.66
N PHE A 249 0.04 11.53 -19.45
CA PHE A 249 1.43 11.65 -19.07
C PHE A 249 2.37 10.87 -20.02
N LEU A 250 2.03 9.65 -20.33
CA LEU A 250 2.87 8.82 -21.23
C LEU A 250 2.90 9.35 -22.67
N SER A 251 1.80 9.98 -23.15
CA SER A 251 1.80 10.59 -24.49
C SER A 251 2.69 11.82 -24.60
N GLU A 252 2.96 12.49 -23.49
CA GLU A 252 3.87 13.66 -23.39
C GLU A 252 5.35 13.23 -23.23
N THR A 253 5.59 11.93 -22.95
CA THR A 253 6.93 11.37 -22.71
C THR A 253 7.46 10.54 -23.89
N ASP A 254 6.71 10.43 -24.95
CA ASP A 254 7.14 9.89 -26.27
C ASP A 254 7.82 11.02 -27.05
#